data_43d3ae693dce8cdfe7d253d53117baa8
#
_entry.id   43d3ae693dce8cdfe7d253d53117baa8
#
_cell.length_a   1.000
_cell.length_b   1.000
_cell.length_c   1.000
_cell.angle_alpha   90.00
_cell.angle_beta   90.00
_cell.angle_gamma   90.00
#
_symmetry.space_group_name_H-M   'P 1'
#
loop_
_entity.id
_entity.type
_entity.pdbx_description
1 polymer ?
#
loop_
_entity_poly.entity_id
_entity_poly.type
_entity_poly.pdbx_seq_one_letter_code
_entity_poly.pdbx_strand_id
1 'polypeptide(L)'
;RDTDRSRGLGDVYKRQRYFWPDPAKPDGLPYINRDGISNPELNKLDRNRLGTTANRITTLALAWYFSEEEKYARKATELIRVWFLDKATRMNPNLEYAQMIPGHNNDKGRCYGLIDTYSFIEMLDAVALLEQSKAFTAKDSKQLKKWFAELTDWMLTSPQGKEEAAGANNHSVAYDAQIIAFALYTGNKKLAQEVVDTFAEKRIFPQIAPDGRQPYELQRTLAFHYSQYNLTHFIDIMLMARTLGTHIDNATSADGRNFYKAMDFLASYVGKSLSEWPYQQISGWEGSVQNFCKDLYRTAVYLNPARKDYLRLYRAHRILNPHDNFNLLYMQATETDHAYAFAAGQLELAMKCADKAKKEEKNAARRRVIPRSINKDGSLAMVHPHDWCSGFFAGSLWQVYAYTHDDYWRQAALS
;
A
#
# COMPACT_ATOMS: atom_id res chain seq x y z
N ARG A 1 6.47 28.71 -18.92
CA ARG A 1 5.56 29.16 -17.85
C ARG A 1 6.18 28.83 -16.53
N ASP A 2 6.13 29.80 -15.69
CA ASP A 2 6.90 29.99 -14.47
C ASP A 2 6.77 28.82 -13.50
N THR A 3 7.85 28.10 -13.32
CA THR A 3 7.98 27.02 -12.32
C THR A 3 7.88 27.55 -10.87
N ASP A 4 7.85 28.85 -10.67
CA ASP A 4 7.66 29.47 -9.34
C ASP A 4 6.24 29.37 -8.80
N ARG A 5 5.24 29.10 -9.64
CA ARG A 5 3.87 28.80 -9.20
C ARG A 5 3.70 27.41 -8.56
N SER A 6 4.73 26.61 -8.63
CA SER A 6 4.77 25.24 -8.13
C SER A 6 4.99 25.10 -6.62
N ARG A 7 4.96 26.17 -5.85
CA ARG A 7 5.21 26.18 -4.39
C ARG A 7 3.95 26.17 -3.53
N GLY A 8 2.83 25.66 -4.06
CA GLY A 8 1.53 25.74 -3.38
C GLY A 8 0.79 27.04 -3.64
N LEU A 9 1.25 27.87 -4.59
CA LEU A 9 0.60 29.10 -5.02
C LEU A 9 -0.34 28.82 -6.21
N GLY A 10 -1.63 28.70 -5.95
CA GLY A 10 -2.64 28.56 -7.01
C GLY A 10 -2.71 27.15 -7.60
N ASP A 11 -2.71 27.04 -8.91
CA ASP A 11 -2.89 25.77 -9.60
C ASP A 11 -1.63 24.90 -9.52
N VAL A 12 -1.80 23.64 -9.12
CA VAL A 12 -0.72 22.66 -9.01
C VAL A 12 -0.40 22.12 -10.39
N TYR A 13 0.85 22.29 -10.81
CA TYR A 13 1.33 21.89 -12.12
C TYR A 13 2.04 20.54 -12.05
N LYS A 14 1.52 19.53 -12.75
CA LYS A 14 2.05 18.18 -12.75
C LYS A 14 2.12 17.63 -14.16
N ARG A 15 3.25 16.97 -14.51
CA ARG A 15 3.40 16.22 -15.74
C ARG A 15 3.06 14.74 -15.56
N GLN A 16 2.60 14.12 -16.62
CA GLN A 16 2.36 12.67 -16.65
C GLN A 16 3.68 11.89 -16.57
N ARG A 17 3.69 10.82 -15.75
CA ARG A 17 4.91 10.09 -15.37
C ARG A 17 5.65 9.44 -16.52
N TYR A 18 4.95 8.88 -17.51
CA TYR A 18 5.49 8.01 -18.52
C TYR A 18 5.71 8.72 -19.87
N PHE A 19 5.59 10.05 -19.91
CA PHE A 19 5.80 10.82 -21.13
C PHE A 19 7.18 11.46 -21.17
N TRP A 20 7.82 11.35 -22.31
CA TRP A 20 9.19 11.75 -22.56
C TRP A 20 9.26 12.63 -23.81
N PRO A 21 10.25 13.55 -23.92
CA PRO A 21 10.49 14.27 -25.15
C PRO A 21 10.60 13.30 -26.35
N ASP A 22 9.99 13.65 -27.47
CA ASP A 22 10.14 12.90 -28.72
C ASP A 22 11.55 13.12 -29.31
N PRO A 23 12.41 12.10 -29.38
CA PRO A 23 13.77 12.25 -29.87
C PRO A 23 13.82 12.55 -31.37
N ALA A 24 12.74 12.36 -32.14
CA ALA A 24 12.63 12.68 -33.54
C ALA A 24 12.30 14.16 -33.80
N LYS A 25 12.04 14.95 -32.76
CA LYS A 25 11.65 16.36 -32.85
C LYS A 25 12.72 17.26 -32.23
N PRO A 26 13.10 18.38 -32.87
CA PRO A 26 14.10 19.29 -32.32
C PRO A 26 13.72 19.91 -30.96
N ASP A 27 12.43 20.15 -30.74
CA ASP A 27 11.84 20.67 -29.49
C ASP A 27 11.33 19.58 -28.54
N GLY A 28 11.40 18.32 -28.98
CA GLY A 28 10.87 17.15 -28.22
C GLY A 28 9.35 17.09 -28.14
N LEU A 29 8.61 17.91 -28.90
CA LEU A 29 7.16 18.03 -28.82
C LEU A 29 6.42 17.40 -30.02
N PRO A 30 5.24 16.81 -29.80
CA PRO A 30 4.63 16.47 -28.51
C PRO A 30 5.37 15.30 -27.82
N TYR A 31 5.34 15.25 -26.49
CA TYR A 31 5.93 14.13 -25.75
C TYR A 31 5.28 12.79 -26.10
N ILE A 32 6.09 11.72 -26.11
CA ILE A 32 5.69 10.34 -26.43
C ILE A 32 5.59 9.47 -25.17
N ASN A 33 4.68 8.49 -25.20
CA ASN A 33 4.47 7.57 -24.08
C ASN A 33 5.55 6.47 -24.04
N ARG A 34 6.08 6.19 -22.84
CA ARG A 34 6.91 5.03 -22.50
C ARG A 34 6.34 4.37 -21.25
N ASP A 35 5.28 3.58 -21.43
CA ASP A 35 4.54 2.99 -20.28
C ASP A 35 5.44 2.22 -19.32
N GLY A 36 5.28 2.48 -18.02
CA GLY A 36 6.09 1.89 -16.95
C GLY A 36 7.46 2.54 -16.71
N ILE A 37 7.93 3.44 -17.60
CA ILE A 37 9.25 4.09 -17.49
C ILE A 37 9.08 5.54 -17.03
N SER A 38 9.36 5.80 -15.75
CA SER A 38 9.19 7.12 -15.15
C SER A 38 10.22 8.13 -15.65
N ASN A 39 9.76 9.31 -16.06
CA ASN A 39 10.61 10.43 -16.45
C ASN A 39 11.16 11.13 -15.18
N PRO A 40 12.50 11.23 -14.99
CA PRO A 40 13.10 11.83 -13.80
C PRO A 40 12.87 13.35 -13.67
N GLU A 41 12.50 14.04 -14.75
CA GLU A 41 12.13 15.47 -14.69
C GLU A 41 10.96 15.75 -13.74
N LEU A 42 10.13 14.75 -13.47
CA LEU A 42 9.03 14.85 -12.50
C LEU A 42 9.48 15.24 -11.10
N ASN A 43 10.74 14.92 -10.73
CA ASN A 43 11.28 15.25 -9.41
C ASN A 43 11.38 16.76 -9.16
N LYS A 44 11.32 17.56 -10.23
CA LYS A 44 11.36 19.02 -10.16
C LYS A 44 9.97 19.67 -10.02
N LEU A 45 8.90 18.87 -10.15
CA LEU A 45 7.52 19.35 -10.24
C LEU A 45 6.70 19.06 -8.96
N ASP A 46 5.51 19.66 -8.87
CA ASP A 46 4.66 19.63 -7.67
C ASP A 46 4.10 18.26 -7.30
N ARG A 47 4.01 17.32 -8.24
CA ARG A 47 3.52 15.99 -7.96
C ARG A 47 4.24 15.34 -6.77
N ASN A 48 5.58 15.34 -6.80
CA ASN A 48 6.38 14.75 -5.73
C ASN A 48 6.29 15.57 -4.45
N ARG A 49 6.17 16.90 -4.56
CA ARG A 49 5.99 17.79 -3.41
C ARG A 49 4.65 17.54 -2.72
N LEU A 50 3.57 17.36 -3.49
CA LEU A 50 2.24 17.08 -2.97
C LEU A 50 2.22 15.77 -2.16
N GLY A 51 2.64 14.65 -2.78
CA GLY A 51 2.71 13.37 -2.10
C GLY A 51 3.65 13.38 -0.89
N THR A 52 4.82 14.04 -1.03
CA THR A 52 5.77 14.21 0.08
C THR A 52 5.15 15.01 1.23
N THR A 53 4.38 16.05 0.93
CA THR A 53 3.73 16.87 1.97
C THR A 53 2.65 16.07 2.68
N ALA A 54 1.80 15.35 1.95
CA ALA A 54 0.79 14.48 2.53
C ALA A 54 1.43 13.43 3.47
N ASN A 55 2.44 12.71 3.01
CA ASN A 55 3.15 11.71 3.82
C ASN A 55 3.84 12.31 5.04
N ARG A 56 4.39 13.52 4.94
CA ARG A 56 4.99 14.23 6.09
C ARG A 56 3.94 14.62 7.12
N ILE A 57 2.77 15.09 6.68
CA ILE A 57 1.65 15.41 7.58
C ILE A 57 1.23 14.13 8.32
N THR A 58 1.04 13.02 7.60
CA THR A 58 0.71 11.71 8.19
C THR A 58 1.74 11.28 9.22
N THR A 59 3.03 11.27 8.86
CA THR A 59 4.10 10.86 9.78
C THR A 59 4.18 11.75 11.02
N LEU A 60 4.05 13.07 10.86
CA LEU A 60 4.09 14.00 11.99
C LEU A 60 2.88 13.88 12.89
N ALA A 61 1.70 13.64 12.34
CA ALA A 61 0.48 13.42 13.10
C ALA A 61 0.57 12.13 13.92
N LEU A 62 1.07 11.04 13.33
CA LEU A 62 1.33 9.79 14.04
C LEU A 62 2.41 9.98 15.13
N ALA A 63 3.50 10.68 14.81
CA ALA A 63 4.55 10.99 15.79
C ALA A 63 3.99 11.75 16.99
N TRP A 64 3.13 12.74 16.77
CA TRP A 64 2.43 13.43 17.84
C TRP A 64 1.50 12.50 18.63
N TYR A 65 0.69 11.71 17.95
CA TYR A 65 -0.30 10.83 18.58
C TYR A 65 0.36 9.82 19.54
N PHE A 66 1.48 9.23 19.16
CA PHE A 66 2.19 8.24 19.98
C PHE A 66 3.15 8.84 21.01
N SER A 67 3.69 10.05 20.79
CA SER A 67 4.65 10.68 21.72
C SER A 67 4.05 11.77 22.59
N GLU A 68 2.87 12.29 22.23
CA GLU A 68 2.22 13.46 22.83
C GLU A 68 3.05 14.76 22.74
N GLU A 69 4.15 14.75 21.95
CA GLU A 69 5.02 15.92 21.80
C GLU A 69 4.42 16.94 20.80
N GLU A 70 3.88 18.03 21.31
CA GLU A 70 3.23 19.09 20.53
C GLU A 70 4.09 19.70 19.40
N LYS A 71 5.42 19.54 19.44
CA LYS A 71 6.31 19.99 18.34
C LYS A 71 5.94 19.34 16.99
N TYR A 72 5.52 18.07 17.02
CA TYR A 72 5.13 17.35 15.80
C TYR A 72 3.77 17.83 15.28
N ALA A 73 2.79 18.01 16.16
CA ALA A 73 1.50 18.57 15.77
C ALA A 73 1.62 20.00 15.22
N ARG A 74 2.47 20.86 15.84
CA ARG A 74 2.76 22.20 15.31
C ARG A 74 3.33 22.15 13.89
N LYS A 75 4.28 21.24 13.64
CA LYS A 75 4.89 21.13 12.30
C LYS A 75 3.92 20.56 11.27
N ALA A 76 3.09 19.58 11.62
CA ALA A 76 2.03 19.07 10.76
C ALA A 76 1.02 20.18 10.40
N THR A 77 0.58 20.95 11.41
CA THR A 77 -0.34 22.08 11.23
C THR A 77 0.26 23.19 10.34
N GLU A 78 1.53 23.49 10.50
CA GLU A 78 2.23 24.44 9.62
C GLU A 78 2.17 23.98 8.15
N LEU A 79 2.47 22.71 7.87
CA LEU A 79 2.39 22.16 6.52
C LEU A 79 0.98 22.23 5.96
N ILE A 80 -0.04 21.89 6.78
CA ILE A 80 -1.45 22.01 6.39
C ILE A 80 -1.80 23.46 6.04
N ARG A 81 -1.41 24.42 6.87
CA ARG A 81 -1.70 25.85 6.61
C ARG A 81 -1.03 26.32 5.32
N VAL A 82 0.26 26.04 5.14
CA VAL A 82 1.00 26.44 3.94
C VAL A 82 0.37 25.87 2.68
N TRP A 83 -0.02 24.60 2.70
CA TRP A 83 -0.48 23.92 1.50
C TRP A 83 -1.96 24.11 1.17
N PHE A 84 -2.82 24.27 2.20
CA PHE A 84 -4.27 24.27 2.00
C PHE A 84 -4.99 25.54 2.47
N LEU A 85 -4.42 26.31 3.42
CA LEU A 85 -5.18 27.36 4.11
C LEU A 85 -4.69 28.78 3.85
N ASP A 86 -3.38 29.01 3.81
CA ASP A 86 -2.81 30.33 3.71
C ASP A 86 -3.00 30.91 2.30
N LYS A 87 -3.67 32.06 2.21
CA LYS A 87 -4.02 32.68 0.93
C LYS A 87 -2.82 32.94 0.00
N ALA A 88 -1.64 33.16 0.57
CA ALA A 88 -0.43 33.45 -0.20
C ALA A 88 0.22 32.20 -0.80
N THR A 89 -0.03 31.01 -0.21
CA THR A 89 0.72 29.77 -0.55
C THR A 89 -0.15 28.58 -0.87
N ARG A 90 -1.45 28.64 -0.54
CA ARG A 90 -2.34 27.49 -0.69
C ARG A 90 -2.51 27.06 -2.14
N MET A 91 -2.62 25.78 -2.32
CA MET A 91 -3.11 25.16 -3.55
C MET A 91 -4.58 25.53 -3.77
N ASN A 92 -4.98 25.81 -5.02
CA ASN A 92 -6.38 25.89 -5.39
C ASN A 92 -7.03 24.49 -5.28
N PRO A 93 -8.30 24.40 -4.85
CA PRO A 93 -8.99 23.11 -4.71
C PRO A 93 -9.46 22.56 -6.07
N ASN A 94 -8.50 22.33 -6.96
CA ASN A 94 -8.72 21.73 -8.27
C ASN A 94 -7.45 21.03 -8.77
N LEU A 95 -7.60 20.23 -9.82
CA LEU A 95 -6.53 19.49 -10.48
C LEU A 95 -6.48 19.81 -12.00
N GLU A 96 -6.84 21.02 -12.38
CA GLU A 96 -6.95 21.48 -13.78
C GLU A 96 -5.67 21.21 -14.60
N TYR A 97 -4.50 21.24 -13.97
CA TYR A 97 -3.21 21.03 -14.65
C TYR A 97 -2.49 19.74 -14.22
N ALA A 98 -3.22 18.81 -13.59
CA ALA A 98 -2.63 17.56 -13.15
C ALA A 98 -2.40 16.60 -14.32
N GLN A 99 -1.24 15.93 -14.31
CA GLN A 99 -0.78 15.01 -15.37
C GLN A 99 -0.82 15.59 -16.79
N MET A 100 -0.50 16.85 -16.93
CA MET A 100 -0.30 17.51 -18.20
C MET A 100 0.80 16.81 -19.00
N ILE A 101 0.63 16.76 -20.31
CA ILE A 101 1.61 16.23 -21.26
C ILE A 101 2.03 17.36 -22.19
N PRO A 102 3.32 17.76 -22.22
CA PRO A 102 3.79 18.82 -23.10
C PRO A 102 3.44 18.56 -24.57
N GLY A 103 2.83 19.56 -25.22
CA GLY A 103 2.39 19.48 -26.60
C GLY A 103 1.07 18.73 -26.84
N HIS A 104 0.39 18.30 -25.77
CA HIS A 104 -0.94 17.70 -25.83
C HIS A 104 -1.97 18.57 -25.09
N ASN A 105 -3.22 18.54 -25.54
CA ASN A 105 -4.38 19.18 -24.88
C ASN A 105 -4.12 20.65 -24.47
N ASN A 106 -3.45 21.41 -25.32
CA ASN A 106 -3.06 22.81 -25.04
C ASN A 106 -2.36 23.00 -23.69
N ASP A 107 -1.51 22.04 -23.32
CA ASP A 107 -0.81 21.98 -22.03
C ASP A 107 -1.71 22.00 -20.79
N LYS A 108 -2.98 21.58 -20.92
CA LYS A 108 -3.88 21.33 -19.80
C LYS A 108 -3.69 19.94 -19.21
N GLY A 109 -4.20 19.77 -18.00
CA GLY A 109 -4.23 18.48 -17.32
C GLY A 109 -5.18 17.47 -17.98
N ARG A 110 -5.18 16.26 -17.44
CA ARG A 110 -5.98 15.14 -17.90
C ARG A 110 -6.77 14.55 -16.74
N CYS A 111 -7.83 13.80 -17.03
CA CYS A 111 -8.61 13.06 -16.04
C CYS A 111 -7.72 12.20 -15.13
N TYR A 112 -6.77 11.49 -15.70
CA TYR A 112 -5.80 10.65 -14.96
C TYR A 112 -4.97 11.41 -13.91
N GLY A 113 -5.01 12.74 -13.90
CA GLY A 113 -4.35 13.56 -12.89
C GLY A 113 -5.02 13.52 -11.52
N LEU A 114 -6.28 13.09 -11.45
CA LEU A 114 -7.04 13.05 -10.20
C LEU A 114 -6.47 12.02 -9.21
N ILE A 115 -5.84 10.95 -9.70
CA ILE A 115 -5.19 9.95 -8.84
C ILE A 115 -4.03 10.51 -8.00
N ASP A 116 -3.48 11.66 -8.39
CA ASP A 116 -2.31 12.24 -7.72
C ASP A 116 -2.63 12.75 -6.29
N THR A 117 -3.90 12.91 -5.93
CA THR A 117 -4.37 13.25 -4.58
C THR A 117 -4.79 12.04 -3.75
N TYR A 118 -4.54 10.83 -4.26
CA TYR A 118 -4.89 9.60 -3.52
C TYR A 118 -4.25 9.52 -2.13
N SER A 119 -3.02 10.01 -1.98
CA SER A 119 -2.33 10.10 -0.69
C SER A 119 -3.04 10.99 0.35
N PHE A 120 -4.03 11.78 -0.06
CA PHE A 120 -4.82 12.56 0.88
C PHE A 120 -5.77 11.70 1.71
N ILE A 121 -6.12 10.50 1.27
CA ILE A 121 -6.98 9.58 2.04
C ILE A 121 -6.32 9.28 3.39
N GLU A 122 -5.11 8.73 3.39
CA GLU A 122 -4.35 8.43 4.62
C GLU A 122 -4.00 9.69 5.41
N MET A 123 -3.68 10.80 4.70
CA MET A 123 -3.42 12.07 5.34
C MET A 123 -4.63 12.57 6.14
N LEU A 124 -5.86 12.42 5.63
CA LEU A 124 -7.07 12.86 6.32
C LEU A 124 -7.36 12.03 7.57
N ASP A 125 -7.09 10.73 7.56
CA ASP A 125 -7.17 9.91 8.77
C ASP A 125 -6.20 10.41 9.85
N ALA A 126 -4.97 10.75 9.44
CA ALA A 126 -3.97 11.31 10.35
C ALA A 126 -4.35 12.73 10.84
N VAL A 127 -4.95 13.56 9.98
CA VAL A 127 -5.46 14.89 10.37
C VAL A 127 -6.59 14.79 11.39
N ALA A 128 -7.43 13.76 11.31
CA ALA A 128 -8.45 13.53 12.33
C ALA A 128 -7.84 13.31 13.74
N LEU A 129 -6.66 12.69 13.83
CA LEU A 129 -5.93 12.61 15.09
C LEU A 129 -5.50 14.00 15.58
N LEU A 130 -4.99 14.85 14.68
CA LEU A 130 -4.54 16.22 15.02
C LEU A 130 -5.67 17.13 15.55
N GLU A 131 -6.92 16.81 15.29
CA GLU A 131 -8.07 17.58 15.86
C GLU A 131 -8.09 17.55 17.41
N GLN A 132 -7.36 16.64 18.04
CA GLN A 132 -7.17 16.57 19.50
C GLN A 132 -5.99 17.42 20.00
N SER A 133 -5.13 17.91 19.12
CA SER A 133 -3.96 18.74 19.47
C SER A 133 -4.37 20.22 19.61
N LYS A 134 -3.69 20.90 20.55
CA LYS A 134 -3.82 22.35 20.69
C LYS A 134 -3.28 23.16 19.51
N ALA A 135 -2.38 22.55 18.71
CA ALA A 135 -1.75 23.21 17.56
C ALA A 135 -2.70 23.31 16.37
N PHE A 136 -3.57 22.31 16.16
CA PHE A 136 -4.55 22.31 15.07
C PHE A 136 -5.91 22.81 15.60
N THR A 137 -6.21 24.06 15.28
CA THR A 137 -7.38 24.75 15.85
C THR A 137 -8.68 24.36 15.14
N ALA A 138 -9.83 24.59 15.82
CA ALA A 138 -11.15 24.45 15.21
C ALA A 138 -11.32 25.30 13.92
N LYS A 139 -10.62 26.45 13.85
CA LYS A 139 -10.59 27.28 12.64
C LYS A 139 -9.85 26.59 11.52
N ASP A 140 -8.71 25.95 11.80
CA ASP A 140 -7.94 25.19 10.79
C ASP A 140 -8.76 24.03 10.27
N SER A 141 -9.40 23.24 11.15
CA SER A 141 -10.27 22.11 10.77
C SER A 141 -11.43 22.59 9.88
N LYS A 142 -12.13 23.65 10.27
CA LYS A 142 -13.23 24.19 9.47
C LYS A 142 -12.78 24.66 8.08
N GLN A 143 -11.61 25.32 7.99
CA GLN A 143 -11.09 25.80 6.71
C GLN A 143 -10.61 24.64 5.83
N LEU A 144 -9.99 23.61 6.41
CA LEU A 144 -9.57 22.43 5.68
C LEU A 144 -10.77 21.64 5.15
N LYS A 145 -11.80 21.42 5.97
CA LYS A 145 -13.05 20.78 5.53
C LYS A 145 -13.69 21.55 4.37
N LYS A 146 -13.67 22.89 4.41
CA LYS A 146 -14.15 23.71 3.29
C LYS A 146 -13.33 23.48 2.03
N TRP A 147 -11.99 23.45 2.14
CA TRP A 147 -11.10 23.21 1.00
C TRP A 147 -11.38 21.85 0.35
N PHE A 148 -11.55 20.79 1.16
CA PHE A 148 -11.88 19.47 0.65
C PHE A 148 -13.27 19.36 0.05
N ALA A 149 -14.25 20.11 0.59
CA ALA A 149 -15.59 20.21 -0.02
C ALA A 149 -15.52 20.85 -1.42
N GLU A 150 -14.74 21.92 -1.56
CA GLU A 150 -14.52 22.59 -2.85
C GLU A 150 -13.79 21.69 -3.86
N LEU A 151 -12.77 20.93 -3.42
CA LEU A 151 -12.09 19.94 -4.27
C LEU A 151 -13.05 18.83 -4.70
N THR A 152 -13.86 18.32 -3.78
CA THR A 152 -14.86 17.27 -4.09
C THR A 152 -15.87 17.76 -5.12
N ASP A 153 -16.39 18.97 -4.94
CA ASP A 153 -17.33 19.59 -5.89
C ASP A 153 -16.69 19.74 -7.29
N TRP A 154 -15.44 20.20 -7.34
CA TRP A 154 -14.70 20.26 -8.60
C TRP A 154 -14.52 18.88 -9.24
N MET A 155 -14.18 17.85 -8.47
CA MET A 155 -14.07 16.48 -8.97
C MET A 155 -15.39 15.95 -9.54
N LEU A 156 -16.52 16.26 -8.91
CA LEU A 156 -17.83 15.80 -9.35
C LEU A 156 -18.35 16.56 -10.59
N THR A 157 -17.95 17.83 -10.77
CA THR A 157 -18.56 18.72 -11.77
C THR A 157 -17.69 18.98 -12.99
N SER A 158 -16.35 18.92 -12.84
CA SER A 158 -15.42 19.19 -13.94
C SER A 158 -15.48 18.12 -15.05
N PRO A 159 -15.12 18.48 -16.30
CA PRO A 159 -14.99 17.50 -17.37
C PRO A 159 -14.01 16.38 -17.03
N GLN A 160 -12.84 16.72 -16.45
CA GLN A 160 -11.83 15.75 -16.04
C GLN A 160 -12.36 14.78 -14.97
N GLY A 161 -13.09 15.28 -13.98
CA GLY A 161 -13.69 14.44 -12.94
C GLY A 161 -14.73 13.46 -13.48
N LYS A 162 -15.59 13.92 -14.39
CA LYS A 162 -16.58 13.05 -15.06
C LYS A 162 -15.94 11.99 -15.93
N GLU A 163 -14.88 12.34 -16.65
CA GLU A 163 -14.11 11.40 -17.48
C GLU A 163 -13.42 10.33 -16.60
N GLU A 164 -12.78 10.72 -15.50
CA GLU A 164 -12.14 9.79 -14.55
C GLU A 164 -13.15 8.86 -13.88
N ALA A 165 -14.30 9.39 -13.48
CA ALA A 165 -15.40 8.60 -12.93
C ALA A 165 -15.94 7.55 -13.90
N ALA A 166 -15.90 7.82 -15.21
CA ALA A 166 -16.34 6.90 -16.26
C ALA A 166 -15.28 5.85 -16.65
N GLY A 167 -14.08 5.91 -16.08
CA GLY A 167 -12.99 4.99 -16.37
C GLY A 167 -13.32 3.54 -16.02
N ALA A 168 -12.61 2.59 -16.66
CA ALA A 168 -12.86 1.15 -16.52
C ALA A 168 -11.73 0.39 -15.79
N ASN A 169 -10.77 1.11 -15.19
CA ASN A 169 -9.59 0.53 -14.56
C ASN A 169 -9.34 1.15 -13.16
N ASN A 170 -8.17 0.89 -12.56
CA ASN A 170 -7.78 1.38 -11.25
C ASN A 170 -8.01 2.89 -11.02
N HIS A 171 -7.92 3.71 -12.06
CA HIS A 171 -8.15 5.15 -11.97
C HIS A 171 -9.55 5.50 -11.46
N SER A 172 -10.58 4.85 -12.00
CA SER A 172 -11.96 5.11 -11.57
C SER A 172 -12.25 4.59 -10.16
N VAL A 173 -11.54 3.55 -9.72
CA VAL A 173 -11.63 3.05 -8.33
C VAL A 173 -10.93 4.01 -7.38
N ALA A 174 -9.75 4.50 -7.75
CA ALA A 174 -9.06 5.54 -6.99
C ALA A 174 -9.85 6.85 -6.90
N TYR A 175 -10.60 7.19 -7.95
CA TYR A 175 -11.53 8.33 -7.93
C TYR A 175 -12.63 8.10 -6.89
N ASP A 176 -13.32 6.96 -6.93
CA ASP A 176 -14.40 6.65 -5.97
C ASP A 176 -13.87 6.63 -4.53
N ALA A 177 -12.68 6.07 -4.28
CA ALA A 177 -12.05 6.07 -2.96
C ALA A 177 -11.82 7.49 -2.44
N GLN A 178 -11.35 8.41 -3.28
CA GLN A 178 -11.13 9.80 -2.92
C GLN A 178 -12.47 10.52 -2.64
N ILE A 179 -13.48 10.33 -3.48
CA ILE A 179 -14.82 10.93 -3.25
C ILE A 179 -15.39 10.47 -1.90
N ILE A 180 -15.32 9.17 -1.59
CA ILE A 180 -15.79 8.63 -0.30
C ILE A 180 -15.00 9.25 0.86
N ALA A 181 -13.66 9.23 0.80
CA ALA A 181 -12.81 9.75 1.88
C ALA A 181 -13.05 11.24 2.14
N PHE A 182 -13.11 12.06 1.08
CA PHE A 182 -13.33 13.50 1.20
C PHE A 182 -14.75 13.82 1.67
N ALA A 183 -15.74 13.05 1.21
CA ALA A 183 -17.12 13.17 1.69
C ALA A 183 -17.26 12.82 3.17
N LEU A 184 -16.62 11.73 3.63
CA LEU A 184 -16.60 11.35 5.05
C LEU A 184 -15.93 12.44 5.90
N TYR A 185 -14.77 12.93 5.47
CA TYR A 185 -14.03 13.97 6.20
C TYR A 185 -14.81 15.26 6.32
N THR A 186 -15.54 15.65 5.27
CA THR A 186 -16.37 16.88 5.26
C THR A 186 -17.75 16.70 5.90
N GLY A 187 -18.10 15.47 6.31
CA GLY A 187 -19.39 15.14 6.93
C GLY A 187 -20.53 14.85 5.94
N ASN A 188 -20.25 14.81 4.64
CA ASN A 188 -21.25 14.50 3.61
C ASN A 188 -21.43 12.96 3.47
N LYS A 189 -21.95 12.34 4.53
CA LYS A 189 -22.19 10.88 4.56
C LYS A 189 -23.12 10.39 3.45
N LYS A 190 -24.05 11.25 2.98
CA LYS A 190 -24.97 10.90 1.91
C LYS A 190 -24.22 10.63 0.61
N LEU A 191 -23.32 11.53 0.21
CA LEU A 191 -22.47 11.34 -0.98
C LEU A 191 -21.61 10.09 -0.86
N ALA A 192 -20.98 9.86 0.29
CA ALA A 192 -20.18 8.66 0.51
C ALA A 192 -21.01 7.38 0.35
N GLN A 193 -22.22 7.35 0.92
CA GLN A 193 -23.13 6.20 0.80
C GLN A 193 -23.58 5.97 -0.65
N GLU A 194 -23.92 7.01 -1.40
CA GLU A 194 -24.33 6.91 -2.82
C GLU A 194 -23.24 6.25 -3.68
N VAL A 195 -21.97 6.57 -3.43
CA VAL A 195 -20.85 5.93 -4.13
C VAL A 195 -20.70 4.46 -3.71
N VAL A 196 -20.77 4.18 -2.40
CA VAL A 196 -20.66 2.82 -1.84
C VAL A 196 -21.78 1.91 -2.35
N ASP A 197 -23.03 2.39 -2.40
CA ASP A 197 -24.20 1.60 -2.81
C ASP A 197 -24.12 1.10 -4.26
N THR A 198 -23.42 1.85 -5.12
CA THR A 198 -23.27 1.49 -6.55
C THR A 198 -21.93 0.85 -6.88
N PHE A 199 -21.03 0.72 -5.90
CA PHE A 199 -19.65 0.35 -6.14
C PHE A 199 -19.46 -1.06 -6.73
N ALA A 200 -20.19 -2.05 -6.23
CA ALA A 200 -20.07 -3.42 -6.72
C ALA A 200 -20.41 -3.52 -8.21
N GLU A 201 -21.53 -2.93 -8.61
CA GLU A 201 -22.02 -2.95 -10.00
C GLU A 201 -21.14 -2.12 -10.94
N LYS A 202 -20.62 -1.01 -10.46
CA LYS A 202 -19.81 -0.11 -11.28
C LYS A 202 -18.35 -0.51 -11.37
N ARG A 203 -17.79 -1.19 -10.35
CA ARG A 203 -16.33 -1.42 -10.26
C ARG A 203 -15.98 -2.90 -10.09
N ILE A 204 -16.56 -3.61 -9.11
CA ILE A 204 -16.16 -4.99 -8.83
C ILE A 204 -16.49 -5.86 -10.03
N PHE A 205 -17.75 -5.89 -10.45
CA PHE A 205 -18.20 -6.83 -11.47
C PHE A 205 -17.64 -6.53 -12.87
N PRO A 206 -17.50 -5.27 -13.34
CA PRO A 206 -16.90 -4.99 -14.63
C PRO A 206 -15.38 -5.18 -14.68
N GLN A 207 -14.67 -4.99 -13.56
CA GLN A 207 -13.21 -4.99 -13.54
C GLN A 207 -12.58 -6.33 -13.16
N ILE A 208 -13.34 -7.23 -12.55
CA ILE A 208 -12.91 -8.57 -12.16
C ILE A 208 -13.59 -9.61 -13.01
N ALA A 209 -12.82 -10.46 -13.68
CA ALA A 209 -13.34 -11.61 -14.44
C ALA A 209 -13.79 -12.76 -13.51
N PRO A 210 -14.61 -13.72 -13.98
CA PRO A 210 -15.08 -14.83 -13.15
C PRO A 210 -13.97 -15.69 -12.53
N ASP A 211 -12.77 -15.68 -13.11
CA ASP A 211 -11.57 -16.39 -12.63
C ASP A 211 -10.66 -15.53 -11.74
N GLY A 212 -11.08 -14.32 -11.39
CA GLY A 212 -10.33 -13.40 -10.54
C GLY A 212 -9.33 -12.49 -11.26
N ARG A 213 -9.11 -12.68 -12.55
CA ARG A 213 -8.26 -11.80 -13.33
C ARG A 213 -8.84 -10.39 -13.43
N GLN A 214 -7.96 -9.40 -13.57
CA GLN A 214 -8.30 -7.99 -13.78
C GLN A 214 -7.81 -7.57 -15.19
N PRO A 215 -8.60 -7.77 -16.25
CA PRO A 215 -8.13 -7.66 -17.63
C PRO A 215 -7.51 -6.31 -17.97
N TYR A 216 -8.05 -5.20 -17.46
CA TYR A 216 -7.54 -3.85 -17.71
C TYR A 216 -6.17 -3.59 -17.06
N GLU A 217 -5.88 -4.26 -15.94
CA GLU A 217 -4.60 -4.12 -15.25
C GLU A 217 -3.57 -5.10 -15.80
N LEU A 218 -3.98 -6.31 -16.16
CA LEU A 218 -3.09 -7.37 -16.66
C LEU A 218 -2.50 -7.07 -18.04
N GLN A 219 -3.10 -6.20 -18.84
CA GLN A 219 -2.53 -5.76 -20.12
C GLN A 219 -1.45 -4.66 -19.98
N ARG A 220 -1.18 -4.16 -18.76
CA ARG A 220 -0.18 -3.14 -18.50
C ARG A 220 1.23 -3.73 -18.43
N THR A 221 2.23 -2.90 -18.70
CA THR A 221 3.66 -3.28 -18.61
C THR A 221 4.14 -3.63 -17.18
N LEU A 222 3.36 -3.25 -16.18
CA LEU A 222 3.55 -3.58 -14.77
C LEU A 222 2.28 -4.28 -14.24
N ALA A 223 1.92 -5.41 -14.84
CA ALA A 223 0.62 -6.06 -14.68
C ALA A 223 0.32 -6.47 -13.22
N PHE A 224 1.28 -7.05 -12.51
CA PHE A 224 1.09 -7.39 -11.09
C PHE A 224 0.92 -6.13 -10.24
N HIS A 225 1.79 -5.13 -10.45
CA HIS A 225 1.71 -3.86 -9.72
C HIS A 225 0.33 -3.19 -9.89
N TYR A 226 -0.17 -3.07 -11.13
CA TYR A 226 -1.45 -2.43 -11.35
C TYR A 226 -2.63 -3.24 -10.83
N SER A 227 -2.58 -4.57 -10.94
CA SER A 227 -3.61 -5.44 -10.37
C SER A 227 -3.66 -5.34 -8.83
N GLN A 228 -2.50 -5.34 -8.18
CA GLN A 228 -2.39 -5.12 -6.74
C GLN A 228 -2.85 -3.71 -6.36
N TYR A 229 -2.41 -2.69 -7.09
CA TYR A 229 -2.76 -1.30 -6.83
C TYR A 229 -4.27 -1.06 -6.90
N ASN A 230 -4.95 -1.66 -7.87
CA ASN A 230 -6.41 -1.62 -7.94
C ASN A 230 -7.06 -2.28 -6.71
N LEU A 231 -6.55 -3.44 -6.27
CA LEU A 231 -7.06 -4.11 -5.06
C LEU A 231 -6.84 -3.30 -3.78
N THR A 232 -5.73 -2.55 -3.68
CA THR A 232 -5.53 -1.60 -2.58
C THR A 232 -6.69 -0.59 -2.52
N HIS A 233 -7.09 -0.05 -3.66
CA HIS A 233 -8.21 0.91 -3.72
C HIS A 233 -9.54 0.26 -3.33
N PHE A 234 -9.80 -0.99 -3.78
CA PHE A 234 -10.98 -1.74 -3.32
C PHE A 234 -10.99 -1.90 -1.81
N ILE A 235 -9.86 -2.27 -1.20
CA ILE A 235 -9.74 -2.45 0.26
C ILE A 235 -10.01 -1.13 0.99
N ASP A 236 -9.45 -0.02 0.53
CA ASP A 236 -9.68 1.30 1.13
C ASP A 236 -11.17 1.66 1.11
N ILE A 237 -11.85 1.44 -0.02
CA ILE A 237 -13.30 1.69 -0.14
C ILE A 237 -14.10 0.76 0.79
N MET A 238 -13.75 -0.53 0.85
CA MET A 238 -14.43 -1.50 1.70
C MET A 238 -14.28 -1.17 3.18
N LEU A 239 -13.09 -0.71 3.60
CA LEU A 239 -12.86 -0.27 4.97
C LEU A 239 -13.66 1.00 5.29
N MET A 240 -13.70 1.98 4.38
CA MET A 240 -14.53 3.18 4.55
C MET A 240 -16.02 2.86 4.54
N ALA A 241 -16.48 1.95 3.69
CA ALA A 241 -17.88 1.50 3.65
C ALA A 241 -18.34 0.91 4.99
N ARG A 242 -17.46 0.21 5.70
CA ARG A 242 -17.75 -0.33 7.04
C ARG A 242 -18.02 0.76 8.07
N THR A 243 -17.42 1.93 7.94
CA THR A 243 -17.73 3.07 8.82
C THR A 243 -19.14 3.62 8.59
N LEU A 244 -19.74 3.30 7.44
CA LEU A 244 -21.13 3.59 7.10
C LEU A 244 -22.08 2.43 7.42
N GLY A 245 -21.57 1.32 7.98
CA GLY A 245 -22.33 0.11 8.26
C GLY A 245 -22.61 -0.76 7.03
N THR A 246 -21.91 -0.54 5.91
CA THR A 246 -22.13 -1.26 4.66
C THR A 246 -20.98 -2.26 4.40
N HIS A 247 -21.33 -3.49 4.01
CA HIS A 247 -20.40 -4.60 3.75
C HIS A 247 -20.45 -4.97 2.27
N ILE A 248 -19.64 -4.32 1.44
CA ILE A 248 -19.58 -4.57 -0.01
C ILE A 248 -18.53 -5.60 -0.41
N ASP A 249 -17.67 -6.01 0.51
CA ASP A 249 -16.63 -7.03 0.29
C ASP A 249 -17.21 -8.42 -0.05
N ASN A 250 -18.46 -8.70 0.34
CA ASN A 250 -19.16 -9.95 0.05
C ASN A 250 -19.97 -9.91 -1.27
N ALA A 251 -19.99 -8.79 -1.99
CA ALA A 251 -20.72 -8.65 -3.23
C ALA A 251 -20.22 -9.65 -4.28
N THR A 252 -21.16 -10.40 -4.87
CA THR A 252 -20.87 -11.42 -5.88
C THR A 252 -21.88 -11.31 -7.00
N SER A 253 -21.41 -11.25 -8.25
CA SER A 253 -22.26 -11.22 -9.44
C SER A 253 -22.86 -12.59 -9.74
N ALA A 254 -23.85 -12.64 -10.64
CA ALA A 254 -24.50 -13.90 -11.05
C ALA A 254 -23.53 -14.92 -11.67
N ASP A 255 -22.46 -14.46 -12.35
CA ASP A 255 -21.41 -15.31 -12.91
C ASP A 255 -20.22 -15.52 -11.95
N GLY A 256 -20.36 -15.10 -10.68
CA GLY A 256 -19.44 -15.40 -9.62
C GLY A 256 -18.24 -14.46 -9.50
N ARG A 257 -18.25 -13.28 -10.13
CA ARG A 257 -17.21 -12.24 -9.96
C ARG A 257 -17.30 -11.65 -8.56
N ASN A 258 -16.19 -11.56 -7.87
CA ASN A 258 -16.10 -10.91 -6.57
C ASN A 258 -14.67 -10.51 -6.25
N PHE A 259 -14.51 -9.67 -5.24
CA PHE A 259 -13.23 -9.17 -4.77
C PHE A 259 -12.26 -10.29 -4.34
N TYR A 260 -12.74 -11.29 -3.59
CA TYR A 260 -11.86 -12.34 -3.06
C TYR A 260 -11.24 -13.21 -4.16
N LYS A 261 -11.94 -13.44 -5.29
CA LYS A 261 -11.35 -14.14 -6.43
C LYS A 261 -10.13 -13.40 -7.00
N ALA A 262 -10.19 -12.06 -7.05
CA ALA A 262 -9.05 -11.28 -7.52
C ALA A 262 -7.89 -11.29 -6.50
N MET A 263 -8.21 -11.26 -5.21
CA MET A 263 -7.22 -11.47 -4.16
C MET A 263 -6.58 -12.86 -4.26
N ASP A 264 -7.37 -13.93 -4.44
CA ASP A 264 -6.88 -15.30 -4.58
C ASP A 264 -6.00 -15.48 -5.81
N PHE A 265 -6.36 -14.84 -6.93
CA PHE A 265 -5.55 -14.86 -8.14
C PHE A 265 -4.14 -14.33 -7.88
N LEU A 266 -4.00 -13.13 -7.29
CA LEU A 266 -2.68 -12.58 -6.97
C LEU A 266 -1.98 -13.34 -5.84
N ALA A 267 -2.71 -13.82 -4.83
CA ALA A 267 -2.16 -14.59 -3.71
C ALA A 267 -1.46 -15.87 -4.18
N SER A 268 -1.94 -16.47 -5.28
CA SER A 268 -1.32 -17.66 -5.88
C SER A 268 0.11 -17.44 -6.40
N TYR A 269 0.55 -16.19 -6.53
CA TYR A 269 1.90 -15.82 -6.98
C TYR A 269 2.80 -15.28 -5.86
N VAL A 270 2.29 -15.13 -4.65
CA VAL A 270 3.11 -14.74 -3.49
C VAL A 270 4.09 -15.86 -3.17
N GLY A 271 5.37 -15.53 -3.02
CA GLY A 271 6.45 -16.49 -2.82
C GLY A 271 7.01 -17.10 -4.11
N LYS A 272 6.45 -16.77 -5.27
CA LYS A 272 6.97 -17.20 -6.57
C LYS A 272 7.93 -16.18 -7.17
N SER A 273 8.76 -16.66 -8.09
CA SER A 273 9.67 -15.81 -8.87
C SER A 273 8.92 -15.07 -10.00
N LEU A 274 9.51 -13.99 -10.50
CA LEU A 274 8.97 -13.26 -11.67
C LEU A 274 8.80 -14.17 -12.90
N SER A 275 9.64 -15.19 -13.08
CA SER A 275 9.55 -16.12 -14.21
C SER A 275 8.28 -17.01 -14.20
N GLU A 276 7.62 -17.12 -13.07
CA GLU A 276 6.36 -17.85 -12.91
C GLU A 276 5.11 -16.98 -13.13
N TRP A 277 5.31 -15.64 -13.22
CA TRP A 277 4.25 -14.70 -13.54
C TRP A 277 3.98 -14.68 -15.05
N PRO A 278 2.76 -14.99 -15.52
CA PRO A 278 2.50 -15.17 -16.95
C PRO A 278 2.23 -13.87 -17.74
N TYR A 279 2.31 -12.71 -17.07
CA TYR A 279 2.06 -11.42 -17.68
C TYR A 279 3.31 -10.53 -17.61
N GLN A 280 3.25 -9.37 -18.27
CA GLN A 280 4.37 -8.44 -18.27
C GLN A 280 4.56 -7.78 -16.91
N GLN A 281 5.80 -7.72 -16.41
CA GLN A 281 6.20 -6.97 -15.24
C GLN A 281 7.66 -6.53 -15.43
N ILE A 282 7.85 -5.39 -16.06
CA ILE A 282 9.19 -4.92 -16.51
C ILE A 282 10.12 -4.51 -15.37
N SER A 283 9.57 -4.24 -14.18
CA SER A 283 10.35 -3.88 -12.98
C SER A 283 9.49 -3.99 -11.71
N GLY A 284 10.12 -3.89 -10.54
CA GLY A 284 9.45 -3.70 -9.25
C GLY A 284 8.64 -4.91 -8.74
N TRP A 285 9.02 -6.14 -9.13
CA TRP A 285 8.33 -7.36 -8.72
C TRP A 285 8.24 -7.50 -7.21
N GLU A 286 9.39 -7.50 -6.53
CA GLU A 286 9.47 -7.69 -5.08
C GLU A 286 8.69 -6.62 -4.31
N GLY A 287 8.82 -5.36 -4.73
CA GLY A 287 8.09 -4.26 -4.11
C GLY A 287 6.57 -4.39 -4.26
N SER A 288 6.11 -4.84 -5.43
CA SER A 288 4.69 -5.07 -5.69
C SER A 288 4.13 -6.24 -4.87
N VAL A 289 4.90 -7.33 -4.74
CA VAL A 289 4.54 -8.46 -3.88
C VAL A 289 4.49 -8.03 -2.41
N GLN A 290 5.44 -7.21 -1.94
CA GLN A 290 5.42 -6.69 -0.57
C GLN A 290 4.21 -5.77 -0.29
N ASN A 291 3.82 -4.94 -1.25
CA ASN A 291 2.59 -4.15 -1.13
C ASN A 291 1.36 -5.06 -1.07
N PHE A 292 1.32 -6.10 -1.89
CA PHE A 292 0.22 -7.07 -1.85
C PHE A 292 0.18 -7.87 -0.54
N CYS A 293 1.32 -8.17 0.06
CA CYS A 293 1.37 -8.76 1.41
C CYS A 293 0.66 -7.88 2.45
N LYS A 294 0.84 -6.55 2.37
CA LYS A 294 0.09 -5.61 3.23
C LYS A 294 -1.42 -5.69 2.98
N ASP A 295 -1.84 -5.82 1.72
CA ASP A 295 -3.25 -5.96 1.35
C ASP A 295 -3.85 -7.30 1.85
N LEU A 296 -3.08 -8.39 1.80
CA LEU A 296 -3.47 -9.67 2.41
C LEU A 296 -3.74 -9.52 3.91
N TYR A 297 -2.84 -8.82 4.62
CA TYR A 297 -3.03 -8.57 6.04
C TYR A 297 -4.27 -7.72 6.31
N ARG A 298 -4.43 -6.58 5.64
CA ARG A 298 -5.58 -5.69 5.81
C ARG A 298 -6.89 -6.43 5.55
N THR A 299 -6.91 -7.26 4.52
CA THR A 299 -8.08 -8.08 4.20
C THR A 299 -8.37 -9.12 5.28
N ALA A 300 -7.37 -9.87 5.74
CA ALA A 300 -7.54 -10.92 6.73
C ALA A 300 -7.92 -10.39 8.12
N VAL A 301 -7.43 -9.21 8.49
CA VAL A 301 -7.67 -8.67 9.84
C VAL A 301 -8.93 -7.82 9.89
N TYR A 302 -9.14 -6.97 8.88
CA TYR A 302 -10.18 -5.94 8.97
C TYR A 302 -11.41 -6.24 8.11
N LEU A 303 -11.29 -7.02 7.02
CA LEU A 303 -12.42 -7.33 6.17
C LEU A 303 -12.97 -8.75 6.42
N ASN A 304 -12.11 -9.77 6.43
CA ASN A 304 -12.57 -11.16 6.56
C ASN A 304 -11.63 -12.00 7.43
N PRO A 305 -11.84 -12.03 8.75
CA PRO A 305 -10.99 -12.81 9.68
C PRO A 305 -11.00 -14.33 9.44
N ALA A 306 -11.92 -14.86 8.61
CA ALA A 306 -11.91 -16.25 8.21
C ALA A 306 -10.78 -16.57 7.23
N ARG A 307 -10.22 -15.58 6.52
CA ARG A 307 -9.11 -15.72 5.57
C ARG A 307 -7.74 -15.83 6.29
N LYS A 308 -7.65 -16.83 7.17
CA LYS A 308 -6.39 -17.17 7.86
C LYS A 308 -5.27 -17.57 6.90
N ASP A 309 -5.59 -18.03 5.71
CA ASP A 309 -4.68 -18.30 4.62
C ASP A 309 -3.93 -17.03 4.16
N TYR A 310 -4.61 -15.88 4.03
CA TYR A 310 -3.96 -14.60 3.73
C TYR A 310 -3.00 -14.17 4.83
N LEU A 311 -3.37 -14.36 6.09
CA LEU A 311 -2.50 -14.02 7.20
C LEU A 311 -1.26 -14.92 7.26
N ARG A 312 -1.38 -16.22 6.89
CA ARG A 312 -0.23 -17.13 6.75
C ARG A 312 0.70 -16.68 5.64
N LEU A 313 0.16 -16.38 4.44
CA LEU A 313 0.97 -15.87 3.31
C LEU A 313 1.69 -14.57 3.68
N TYR A 314 0.98 -13.63 4.29
CA TYR A 314 1.58 -12.40 4.78
C TYR A 314 2.77 -12.67 5.72
N ARG A 315 2.59 -13.51 6.74
CA ARG A 315 3.64 -13.82 7.73
C ARG A 315 4.84 -14.53 7.11
N ALA A 316 4.59 -15.41 6.14
CA ALA A 316 5.64 -16.16 5.45
C ALA A 316 6.49 -15.30 4.50
N HIS A 317 5.91 -14.26 3.89
CA HIS A 317 6.55 -13.54 2.78
C HIS A 317 6.76 -12.04 3.03
N ARG A 318 6.28 -11.49 4.14
CA ARG A 318 6.50 -10.05 4.46
C ARG A 318 7.97 -9.75 4.71
N ILE A 319 8.43 -8.61 4.21
CA ILE A 319 9.69 -8.00 4.62
C ILE A 319 9.38 -6.93 5.66
N LEU A 320 9.92 -7.11 6.87
CA LEU A 320 9.71 -6.14 7.95
C LEU A 320 10.55 -4.88 7.69
N ASN A 321 9.89 -3.74 7.60
CA ASN A 321 10.52 -2.44 7.60
C ASN A 321 10.07 -1.67 8.85
N PRO A 322 10.92 -1.51 9.88
CA PRO A 322 10.53 -0.84 11.13
C PRO A 322 10.18 0.65 10.94
N HIS A 323 10.56 1.24 9.82
CA HIS A 323 10.26 2.64 9.50
C HIS A 323 8.99 2.81 8.64
N ASP A 324 8.26 1.73 8.38
CA ASP A 324 7.01 1.80 7.61
C ASP A 324 5.85 2.22 8.51
N ASN A 325 5.19 3.32 8.17
CA ASN A 325 4.00 3.81 8.87
C ASN A 325 2.89 2.75 8.96
N PHE A 326 2.88 1.79 8.04
CA PHE A 326 1.95 0.66 8.08
C PHE A 326 1.96 -0.09 9.41
N ASN A 327 3.11 -0.18 10.08
CA ASN A 327 3.22 -0.83 11.39
C ASN A 327 2.47 -0.06 12.49
N LEU A 328 2.42 1.26 12.40
CA LEU A 328 1.70 2.13 13.35
C LEU A 328 0.21 2.20 13.04
N LEU A 329 -0.13 2.35 11.75
CA LEU A 329 -1.52 2.46 11.29
C LEU A 329 -2.31 1.17 11.52
N TYR A 330 -1.67 0.02 11.38
CA TYR A 330 -2.31 -1.28 11.47
C TYR A 330 -1.85 -2.13 12.66
N MET A 331 -1.08 -1.56 13.58
CA MET A 331 -0.63 -2.18 14.84
C MET A 331 -0.04 -3.60 14.66
N GLN A 332 0.79 -3.77 13.62
CA GLN A 332 1.20 -5.08 13.12
C GLN A 332 2.38 -5.72 13.82
N ALA A 333 3.36 -4.91 14.10
CA ALA A 333 4.60 -5.40 14.66
C ALA A 333 4.49 -5.39 16.18
N THR A 334 3.85 -6.40 16.73
CA THR A 334 3.98 -6.66 18.14
C THR A 334 5.42 -7.11 18.43
N GLU A 335 5.93 -6.86 19.63
CA GLU A 335 7.23 -7.42 20.08
C GLU A 335 7.27 -8.94 19.84
N THR A 336 6.12 -9.61 19.97
CA THR A 336 5.94 -11.04 19.70
C THR A 336 6.22 -11.36 18.22
N ASP A 337 5.69 -10.59 17.28
CA ASP A 337 5.96 -10.80 15.84
C ASP A 337 7.47 -10.66 15.52
N HIS A 338 8.12 -9.65 16.09
CA HIS A 338 9.56 -9.46 15.95
C HIS A 338 10.37 -10.61 16.57
N ALA A 339 9.98 -11.06 17.75
CA ALA A 339 10.63 -12.17 18.42
C ALA A 339 10.52 -13.47 17.61
N TYR A 340 9.35 -13.78 17.07
CA TYR A 340 9.16 -14.97 16.23
C TYR A 340 9.87 -14.84 14.88
N ALA A 341 9.90 -13.68 14.24
CA ALA A 341 10.66 -13.46 13.01
C ALA A 341 12.17 -13.63 13.25
N PHE A 342 12.71 -13.10 14.34
CA PHE A 342 14.10 -13.30 14.75
C PHE A 342 14.37 -14.77 15.04
N ALA A 343 13.54 -15.44 15.84
CA ALA A 343 13.68 -16.84 16.19
C ALA A 343 13.67 -17.74 14.93
N ALA A 344 12.76 -17.49 13.99
CA ALA A 344 12.70 -18.21 12.73
C ALA A 344 14.01 -18.09 11.95
N GLY A 345 14.57 -16.88 11.78
CA GLY A 345 15.87 -16.69 11.12
C GLY A 345 17.02 -17.41 11.82
N GLN A 346 17.06 -17.42 13.16
CA GLN A 346 18.09 -18.15 13.92
C GLN A 346 17.94 -19.68 13.79
N LEU A 347 16.71 -20.18 13.78
CA LEU A 347 16.42 -21.61 13.61
C LEU A 347 16.79 -22.09 12.20
N GLU A 348 16.57 -21.30 11.14
CA GLU A 348 17.04 -21.63 9.79
C GLU A 348 18.56 -21.76 9.72
N LEU A 349 19.31 -20.86 10.36
CA LEU A 349 20.75 -20.96 10.45
C LEU A 349 21.18 -22.24 11.19
N ALA A 350 20.52 -22.53 12.30
CA ALA A 350 20.79 -23.75 13.08
C ALA A 350 20.47 -25.03 12.30
N MET A 351 19.38 -25.06 11.52
CA MET A 351 19.04 -26.17 10.62
C MET A 351 20.09 -26.38 9.54
N LYS A 352 20.59 -25.31 8.90
CA LYS A 352 21.70 -25.42 7.92
C LYS A 352 22.95 -26.03 8.53
N CYS A 353 23.29 -25.70 9.78
CA CYS A 353 24.39 -26.32 10.50
C CYS A 353 24.13 -27.79 10.81
N ALA A 354 22.91 -28.15 11.21
CA ALA A 354 22.50 -29.53 11.45
C ALA A 354 22.61 -30.39 10.18
N ASP A 355 22.13 -29.87 9.05
CA ASP A 355 22.20 -30.55 7.77
C ASP A 355 23.64 -30.73 7.27
N LYS A 356 24.50 -29.75 7.51
CA LYS A 356 25.94 -29.87 7.25
C LYS A 356 26.56 -30.99 8.11
N ALA A 357 26.29 -31.00 9.41
CA ALA A 357 26.77 -32.00 10.34
C ALA A 357 26.27 -33.43 9.99
N LYS A 358 25.01 -33.56 9.54
CA LYS A 358 24.44 -34.83 9.03
C LYS A 358 25.23 -35.37 7.80
N LYS A 359 25.67 -34.48 6.91
CA LYS A 359 26.43 -34.84 5.69
C LYS A 359 27.87 -35.23 5.98
N GLU A 360 28.52 -34.59 6.95
CA GLU A 360 29.90 -34.79 7.31
C GLU A 360 30.14 -36.06 8.12
N GLU A 361 29.25 -36.42 9.04
CA GLU A 361 29.33 -37.63 9.87
C GLU A 361 28.42 -38.74 9.35
N LYS A 362 29.00 -39.73 8.72
CA LYS A 362 28.27 -40.88 8.15
C LYS A 362 27.87 -41.93 9.19
N ASN A 363 28.59 -42.00 10.33
CA ASN A 363 28.30 -42.96 11.39
C ASN A 363 27.17 -42.46 12.29
N ALA A 364 26.00 -43.07 12.21
CA ALA A 364 24.79 -42.66 12.97
C ALA A 364 25.03 -42.63 14.50
N ALA A 365 25.86 -43.56 15.02
CA ALA A 365 26.17 -43.63 16.45
C ALA A 365 27.07 -42.49 16.96
N ARG A 366 27.71 -41.73 16.06
CA ARG A 366 28.58 -40.61 16.40
C ARG A 366 27.98 -39.25 16.01
N ARG A 367 26.84 -39.23 15.34
CA ARG A 367 26.22 -38.01 14.83
C ARG A 367 25.83 -37.05 15.96
N ARG A 368 26.47 -35.89 15.96
CA ARG A 368 26.07 -34.73 16.78
C ARG A 368 25.45 -33.73 15.85
N VAL A 369 24.13 -33.77 15.72
CA VAL A 369 23.39 -33.03 14.69
C VAL A 369 22.30 -32.09 15.27
N ILE A 370 22.13 -32.10 16.59
CA ILE A 370 21.13 -31.27 17.26
C ILE A 370 21.84 -30.05 17.83
N PRO A 371 21.46 -28.83 17.43
CA PRO A 371 21.96 -27.59 18.00
C PRO A 371 21.52 -27.47 19.48
N ARG A 372 22.47 -27.16 20.36
CA ARG A 372 22.23 -27.04 21.81
C ARG A 372 22.52 -25.64 22.35
N SER A 373 23.69 -25.09 22.05
CA SER A 373 24.17 -23.82 22.58
C SER A 373 25.21 -23.21 21.64
N ILE A 374 25.72 -22.03 21.99
CA ILE A 374 26.80 -21.37 21.27
C ILE A 374 28.11 -21.57 22.06
N ASN A 375 29.18 -22.02 21.38
CA ASN A 375 30.52 -22.10 21.91
C ASN A 375 31.15 -20.73 22.10
N LYS A 376 32.24 -20.63 22.86
CA LYS A 376 32.96 -19.37 23.10
C LYS A 376 33.48 -18.69 21.82
N ASP A 377 33.69 -19.45 20.75
CA ASP A 377 34.11 -18.97 19.43
C ASP A 377 32.96 -18.57 18.51
N GLY A 378 31.73 -18.62 19.01
CA GLY A 378 30.53 -18.28 18.25
C GLY A 378 29.97 -19.43 17.40
N SER A 379 30.60 -20.59 17.35
CA SER A 379 30.08 -21.76 16.65
C SER A 379 28.97 -22.45 17.44
N LEU A 380 28.10 -23.23 16.75
CA LEU A 380 27.06 -24.02 17.42
C LEU A 380 27.67 -25.27 18.09
N ALA A 381 27.35 -25.45 19.35
CA ALA A 381 27.61 -26.70 20.07
C ALA A 381 26.56 -27.73 19.66
N MET A 382 26.95 -28.75 18.94
CA MET A 382 26.07 -29.79 18.44
C MET A 382 26.12 -31.03 19.37
N VAL A 383 24.98 -31.63 19.64
CA VAL A 383 24.85 -32.83 20.50
C VAL A 383 24.20 -33.99 19.76
N HIS A 384 24.32 -35.19 20.36
CA HIS A 384 23.66 -36.37 19.86
C HIS A 384 22.14 -36.31 20.06
N PRO A 385 21.34 -36.92 19.16
CA PRO A 385 19.86 -36.93 19.30
C PRO A 385 19.35 -37.51 20.62
N HIS A 386 20.10 -38.35 21.31
CA HIS A 386 19.76 -38.89 22.65
C HIS A 386 20.21 -38.00 23.82
N ASP A 387 20.76 -36.82 23.55
CA ASP A 387 21.05 -35.85 24.61
C ASP A 387 19.72 -35.37 25.23
N TRP A 388 19.71 -35.17 26.56
CA TRP A 388 18.48 -34.78 27.28
C TRP A 388 17.85 -33.48 26.80
N CYS A 389 18.65 -32.62 26.20
CA CYS A 389 18.16 -31.32 25.69
C CYS A 389 17.79 -31.33 24.18
N SER A 390 17.90 -32.47 23.50
CA SER A 390 17.68 -32.57 22.04
C SER A 390 16.26 -32.19 21.64
N GLY A 391 15.29 -32.46 22.49
CA GLY A 391 13.87 -32.08 22.24
C GLY A 391 13.59 -30.58 22.24
N PHE A 392 14.45 -29.74 22.83
CA PHE A 392 14.24 -28.31 22.84
C PHE A 392 14.36 -27.67 21.46
N PHE A 393 15.24 -28.18 20.59
CA PHE A 393 15.38 -27.69 19.23
C PHE A 393 14.12 -27.97 18.42
N ALA A 394 13.62 -29.20 18.43
CA ALA A 394 12.36 -29.57 17.78
C ALA A 394 11.18 -28.78 18.39
N GLY A 395 11.16 -28.62 19.73
CA GLY A 395 10.16 -27.79 20.43
C GLY A 395 10.15 -26.35 19.96
N SER A 396 11.32 -25.75 19.70
CA SER A 396 11.41 -24.37 19.16
C SER A 396 10.83 -24.27 17.75
N LEU A 397 11.07 -25.26 16.90
CA LEU A 397 10.48 -25.34 15.56
C LEU A 397 8.95 -25.48 15.64
N TRP A 398 8.44 -26.29 16.56
CA TRP A 398 7.00 -26.39 16.83
C TRP A 398 6.38 -25.07 17.33
N GLN A 399 7.08 -24.30 18.15
CA GLN A 399 6.62 -22.98 18.60
C GLN A 399 6.48 -22.00 17.43
N VAL A 400 7.48 -21.99 16.53
CA VAL A 400 7.39 -21.15 15.32
C VAL A 400 6.23 -21.61 14.42
N TYR A 401 6.05 -22.93 14.24
CA TYR A 401 4.88 -23.44 13.53
C TYR A 401 3.55 -23.01 14.17
N ALA A 402 3.43 -23.16 15.48
CA ALA A 402 2.20 -22.78 16.20
C ALA A 402 1.84 -21.29 16.03
N TYR A 403 2.87 -20.45 15.91
CA TYR A 403 2.69 -19.01 15.68
C TYR A 403 2.44 -18.66 14.21
N THR A 404 3.24 -19.21 13.28
CA THR A 404 3.20 -18.84 11.86
C THR A 404 2.17 -19.62 11.06
N HIS A 405 1.82 -20.85 11.52
CA HIS A 405 1.07 -21.87 10.81
C HIS A 405 1.68 -22.27 9.45
N ASP A 406 2.98 -22.05 9.26
CA ASP A 406 3.72 -22.44 8.06
C ASP A 406 4.18 -23.91 8.19
N ASP A 407 3.69 -24.75 7.29
CA ASP A 407 4.01 -26.18 7.25
C ASP A 407 5.50 -26.49 7.10
N TYR A 408 6.30 -25.58 6.59
CA TYR A 408 7.75 -25.68 6.57
C TYR A 408 8.32 -25.98 7.96
N TRP A 409 7.89 -25.23 8.98
CA TRP A 409 8.34 -25.41 10.36
C TRP A 409 7.85 -26.72 10.99
N ARG A 410 6.64 -27.15 10.62
CA ARG A 410 6.12 -28.43 11.04
C ARG A 410 6.94 -29.61 10.50
N GLN A 411 7.26 -29.57 9.23
CA GLN A 411 8.08 -30.60 8.59
C GLN A 411 9.50 -30.60 9.16
N ALA A 412 10.08 -29.43 9.35
CA ALA A 412 11.39 -29.28 9.99
C ALA A 412 11.42 -29.85 11.42
N ALA A 413 10.36 -29.67 12.19
CA ALA A 413 10.24 -30.21 13.55
C ALA A 413 10.09 -31.74 13.59
N LEU A 414 9.57 -32.35 12.52
CA LEU A 414 9.40 -33.80 12.37
C LEU A 414 10.64 -34.52 11.78
N SER A 415 11.57 -33.78 11.16
CA SER A 415 12.77 -34.33 10.48
C SER A 415 13.94 -34.57 11.43
#